data_117a5aab288862f48b8599f1b407a4a5
#
_entry.id   117a5aab288862f48b8599f1b407a4a5
#
_cell.length_a   1.000
_cell.length_b   1.000
_cell.length_c   1.000
_cell.angle_alpha   90.00
_cell.angle_beta   90.00
_cell.angle_gamma   90.00
#
_symmetry.space_group_name_H-M   'P 1'
#
loop_
_entity.id
_entity.type
_entity.pdbx_description
1 polymer ?
#
loop_
_entity_poly.entity_id
_entity_poly.type
_entity_poly.pdbx_seq_one_letter_code
_entity_poly.pdbx_strand_id
1 'polypeptide(L)'
;RMHIAIECHACFEWLFPVLEQFRKSWPDVDVDIRPGLAFDALPALLREEVDLVVSSDPEELPGVKFVELFDYKAVFVASSTHPLAQKPFVEAADFRGETLITYPVERTRLDVFSQLLIPAKVEPLAIRQVELTAVILLLVASNRGVSVLPDWVVREVKYSNDYVTRPLTENGITRRLYAAVREDDLEKPFMTKLLGLAGEEARKLQRA
;
A
#
# COMPACT_ATOMS: atom_id res chain seq x y z
N ARG A 1 16.33 -13.81 14.62
CA ARG A 1 14.95 -13.36 14.44
C ARG A 1 14.97 -11.98 13.77
N MET A 2 14.10 -11.74 12.82
CA MET A 2 13.93 -10.49 12.10
C MET A 2 12.48 -10.02 12.23
N HIS A 3 12.27 -8.74 12.55
CA HIS A 3 10.95 -8.15 12.70
C HIS A 3 10.70 -7.14 11.57
N ILE A 4 9.58 -7.27 10.89
CA ILE A 4 9.17 -6.39 9.80
C ILE A 4 7.90 -5.63 10.22
N ALA A 5 7.92 -4.32 10.13
CA ALA A 5 6.73 -3.48 10.25
C ALA A 5 6.25 -3.05 8.86
N ILE A 6 4.95 -2.94 8.71
CA ILE A 6 4.32 -2.54 7.44
C ILE A 6 3.38 -1.38 7.72
N GLU A 7 3.68 -0.23 7.15
CA GLU A 7 2.80 0.95 7.21
C GLU A 7 1.72 0.93 6.11
N CYS A 8 2.01 0.27 5.00
CA CYS A 8 1.07 0.10 3.89
C CYS A 8 0.17 -1.11 4.14
N HIS A 9 -1.10 -0.91 4.43
CA HIS A 9 -2.05 -1.98 4.77
C HIS A 9 -2.24 -3.00 3.63
N ALA A 10 -2.13 -2.58 2.37
CA ALA A 10 -2.26 -3.43 1.20
C ALA A 10 -1.00 -4.27 0.89
N CYS A 11 0.14 -4.00 1.55
CA CYS A 11 1.44 -4.56 1.15
C CYS A 11 1.68 -6.01 1.61
N PHE A 12 0.80 -6.59 2.41
CA PHE A 12 0.94 -7.98 2.87
C PHE A 12 1.00 -8.98 1.70
N GLU A 13 0.14 -8.81 0.71
CA GLU A 13 0.05 -9.72 -0.42
C GLU A 13 1.33 -9.76 -1.26
N TRP A 14 1.99 -8.62 -1.41
CA TRP A 14 3.29 -8.53 -2.07
C TRP A 14 4.42 -9.11 -1.23
N LEU A 15 4.40 -8.91 0.09
CA LEU A 15 5.48 -9.33 0.98
C LEU A 15 5.52 -10.86 1.17
N PHE A 16 4.39 -11.54 1.18
CA PHE A 16 4.34 -12.98 1.44
C PHE A 16 5.19 -13.82 0.47
N PRO A 17 5.14 -13.64 -0.86
CA PRO A 17 6.02 -14.34 -1.79
C PRO A 17 7.52 -14.07 -1.52
N VAL A 18 7.87 -12.85 -1.13
CA VAL A 18 9.24 -12.48 -0.76
C VAL A 18 9.69 -13.28 0.45
N LEU A 19 8.88 -13.35 1.49
CA LEU A 19 9.20 -14.09 2.72
C LEU A 19 9.26 -15.60 2.51
N GLU A 20 8.42 -16.14 1.64
CA GLU A 20 8.45 -17.54 1.29
C GLU A 20 9.80 -17.93 0.64
N GLN A 21 10.28 -17.10 -0.30
CA GLN A 21 11.59 -17.32 -0.92
C GLN A 21 12.74 -17.07 0.05
N PHE A 22 12.62 -16.06 0.91
CA PHE A 22 13.63 -15.76 1.91
C PHE A 22 13.84 -16.94 2.87
N ARG A 23 12.77 -17.55 3.37
CA ARG A 23 12.85 -18.74 4.25
C ARG A 23 13.57 -19.93 3.63
N LYS A 24 13.51 -20.09 2.32
CA LYS A 24 14.27 -21.15 1.61
C LYS A 24 15.78 -20.91 1.65
N SER A 25 16.21 -19.65 1.62
CA SER A 25 17.63 -19.27 1.67
C SER A 25 18.16 -19.12 3.09
N TRP A 26 17.30 -18.77 4.05
CA TRP A 26 17.62 -18.48 5.43
C TRP A 26 16.64 -19.19 6.38
N PRO A 27 16.65 -20.56 6.42
CA PRO A 27 15.67 -21.30 7.22
C PRO A 27 15.80 -21.09 8.73
N ASP A 28 16.99 -20.70 9.20
CA ASP A 28 17.26 -20.43 10.61
C ASP A 28 16.86 -19.01 11.05
N VAL A 29 16.46 -18.14 10.11
CA VAL A 29 15.99 -16.80 10.41
C VAL A 29 14.47 -16.80 10.53
N ASP A 30 13.99 -16.69 11.76
CA ASP A 30 12.59 -16.53 12.06
C ASP A 30 12.15 -15.10 11.74
N VAL A 31 11.18 -14.95 10.85
CA VAL A 31 10.65 -13.63 10.41
C VAL A 31 9.28 -13.41 11.02
N ASP A 32 9.16 -12.35 11.76
CA ASP A 32 7.93 -11.93 12.42
C ASP A 32 7.42 -10.60 11.81
N ILE A 33 6.13 -10.55 11.49
CA ILE A 33 5.47 -9.34 10.97
C ILE A 33 4.74 -8.68 12.13
N ARG A 34 5.02 -7.39 12.36
CA ARG A 34 4.40 -6.60 13.43
C ARG A 34 3.37 -5.62 12.85
N PRO A 35 2.10 -5.99 12.77
CA PRO A 35 1.07 -5.15 12.16
C PRO A 35 0.63 -3.97 13.02
N GLY A 36 0.90 -3.95 14.32
CA GLY A 36 0.42 -2.92 15.25
C GLY A 36 1.27 -1.63 15.31
N LEU A 37 2.38 -1.54 14.55
CA LEU A 37 3.35 -0.44 14.65
C LEU A 37 3.18 0.63 13.57
N ALA A 38 2.05 0.67 12.86
CA ALA A 38 1.85 1.58 11.72
C ALA A 38 2.12 3.07 12.01
N PHE A 39 1.92 3.52 13.24
CA PHE A 39 2.14 4.92 13.65
C PHE A 39 3.51 5.18 14.29
N ASP A 40 4.25 4.14 14.64
CA ASP A 40 5.51 4.22 15.35
C ASP A 40 6.60 3.35 14.70
N ALA A 41 6.42 2.98 13.44
CA ALA A 41 7.28 2.02 12.77
C ALA A 41 8.71 2.54 12.56
N LEU A 42 8.90 3.78 12.12
CA LEU A 42 10.22 4.37 11.94
C LEU A 42 10.93 4.63 13.28
N PRO A 43 10.28 5.20 14.33
CA PRO A 43 10.85 5.21 15.67
C PRO A 43 11.20 3.83 16.21
N ALA A 44 10.36 2.81 15.97
CA ALA A 44 10.64 1.43 16.37
C ALA A 44 11.87 0.84 15.64
N LEU A 45 12.10 1.22 14.38
CA LEU A 45 13.31 0.87 13.63
C LEU A 45 14.58 1.44 14.31
N LEU A 46 14.53 2.71 14.70
CA LEU A 46 15.64 3.36 15.40
C LEU A 46 15.90 2.78 16.81
N ARG A 47 14.87 2.28 17.49
CA ARG A 47 14.98 1.60 18.79
C ARG A 47 15.34 0.10 18.66
N GLU A 48 15.62 -0.39 17.46
CA GLU A 48 15.93 -1.80 17.17
C GLU A 48 14.77 -2.78 17.52
N GLU A 49 13.56 -2.29 17.65
CA GLU A 49 12.37 -3.12 17.88
C GLU A 49 11.89 -3.83 16.62
N VAL A 50 12.21 -3.25 15.45
CA VAL A 50 12.02 -3.85 14.12
C VAL A 50 13.29 -3.67 13.30
N ASP A 51 13.44 -4.49 12.25
CA ASP A 51 14.63 -4.51 11.40
C ASP A 51 14.39 -3.92 10.01
N LEU A 52 13.13 -3.87 9.60
CA LEU A 52 12.71 -3.31 8.32
C LEU A 52 11.30 -2.73 8.43
N VAL A 53 11.08 -1.60 7.77
CA VAL A 53 9.76 -0.96 7.65
C VAL A 53 9.42 -0.80 6.17
N VAL A 54 8.24 -1.29 5.76
CA VAL A 54 7.69 -1.04 4.42
C VAL A 54 6.80 0.19 4.48
N SER A 55 7.15 1.24 3.73
CA SER A 55 6.45 2.54 3.75
C SER A 55 6.41 3.19 2.37
N SER A 56 5.40 4.00 2.11
CA SER A 56 5.31 4.89 0.94
C SER A 56 5.70 6.33 1.24
N ASP A 57 6.05 6.63 2.49
CA ASP A 57 6.34 7.99 2.96
C ASP A 57 7.79 8.07 3.50
N PRO A 58 8.79 8.23 2.60
CA PRO A 58 10.18 8.33 3.02
C PRO A 58 10.42 9.65 3.78
N GLU A 59 11.19 9.57 4.85
CA GLU A 59 11.59 10.69 5.67
C GLU A 59 13.12 10.80 5.73
N GLU A 60 13.65 12.01 5.87
CA GLU A 60 15.07 12.21 6.14
C GLU A 60 15.36 11.92 7.63
N LEU A 61 15.78 10.68 7.90
CA LEU A 61 16.12 10.24 9.25
C LEU A 61 17.59 9.82 9.32
N PRO A 62 18.41 10.42 10.22
CA PRO A 62 19.79 10.00 10.43
C PRO A 62 19.87 8.51 10.79
N GLY A 63 20.77 7.78 10.12
CA GLY A 63 20.97 6.35 10.37
C GLY A 63 19.95 5.43 9.73
N VAL A 64 18.99 5.95 8.97
CA VAL A 64 17.99 5.16 8.21
C VAL A 64 18.16 5.39 6.72
N LYS A 65 18.15 4.29 5.96
CA LYS A 65 18.15 4.30 4.50
C LYS A 65 16.82 3.81 3.97
N PHE A 66 16.23 4.57 3.05
CA PHE A 66 15.06 4.16 2.28
C PHE A 66 15.50 3.57 0.94
N VAL A 67 15.29 2.26 0.78
CA VAL A 67 15.59 1.53 -0.44
C VAL A 67 14.34 1.49 -1.31
N GLU A 68 14.42 1.98 -2.53
CA GLU A 68 13.30 1.98 -3.47
C GLU A 68 12.92 0.54 -3.85
N LEU A 69 11.63 0.24 -3.80
CA LEU A 69 11.08 -1.07 -4.18
C LEU A 69 10.40 -1.00 -5.55
N PHE A 70 9.26 -0.32 -5.64
CA PHE A 70 8.54 -0.16 -6.92
C PHE A 70 7.58 1.03 -6.88
N ASP A 71 7.25 1.52 -8.08
CA ASP A 71 6.21 2.53 -8.27
C ASP A 71 4.85 1.86 -8.43
N TYR A 72 3.80 2.51 -7.91
CA TYR A 72 2.41 2.12 -8.09
C TYR A 72 1.53 3.34 -8.34
N LYS A 73 0.36 3.12 -8.90
CA LYS A 73 -0.67 4.15 -9.06
C LYS A 73 -1.78 3.93 -8.05
N ALA A 74 -2.17 5.01 -7.36
CA ALA A 74 -3.40 5.03 -6.61
C ALA A 74 -4.55 5.18 -7.61
N VAL A 75 -5.47 4.21 -7.66
CA VAL A 75 -6.58 4.20 -8.62
C VAL A 75 -7.92 4.22 -7.91
N PHE A 76 -8.86 4.95 -8.49
CA PHE A 76 -10.26 4.91 -8.12
C PHE A 76 -10.87 3.57 -8.51
N VAL A 77 -11.67 2.99 -7.63
CA VAL A 77 -12.37 1.71 -7.85
C VAL A 77 -13.86 1.91 -7.57
N ALA A 78 -14.69 1.57 -8.53
CA ALA A 78 -16.14 1.65 -8.43
C ALA A 78 -16.82 0.49 -9.11
N SER A 79 -18.09 0.22 -8.78
CA SER A 79 -18.92 -0.71 -9.54
C SER A 79 -18.92 -0.33 -11.03
N SER A 80 -18.92 -1.31 -11.92
CA SER A 80 -19.00 -1.08 -13.37
C SER A 80 -20.26 -0.32 -13.79
N THR A 81 -21.31 -0.34 -12.96
CA THR A 81 -22.57 0.41 -13.17
C THR A 81 -22.59 1.78 -12.50
N HIS A 82 -21.54 2.14 -11.76
CA HIS A 82 -21.47 3.42 -11.06
C HIS A 82 -21.35 4.59 -12.05
N PRO A 83 -22.01 5.75 -11.82
CA PRO A 83 -21.90 6.90 -12.73
C PRO A 83 -20.47 7.36 -12.98
N LEU A 84 -19.63 7.40 -11.95
CA LEU A 84 -18.22 7.79 -12.07
C LEU A 84 -17.38 6.80 -12.87
N ALA A 85 -17.83 5.57 -13.03
CA ALA A 85 -17.17 4.58 -13.87
C ALA A 85 -17.16 4.96 -15.37
N GLN A 86 -18.04 5.86 -15.79
CA GLN A 86 -18.11 6.37 -17.15
C GLN A 86 -17.15 7.53 -17.43
N LYS A 87 -16.55 8.12 -16.40
CA LYS A 87 -15.56 9.19 -16.57
C LYS A 87 -14.21 8.61 -16.98
N PRO A 88 -13.40 9.34 -17.77
CA PRO A 88 -12.04 8.91 -18.10
C PRO A 88 -11.09 8.96 -16.91
N PHE A 89 -11.34 9.84 -15.96
CA PHE A 89 -10.63 9.99 -14.68
C PHE A 89 -11.57 10.61 -13.65
N VAL A 90 -11.19 10.53 -12.36
CA VAL A 90 -11.96 11.01 -11.23
C VAL A 90 -11.19 12.11 -10.51
N GLU A 91 -11.85 13.20 -10.15
CA GLU A 91 -11.27 14.33 -9.44
C GLU A 91 -11.74 14.39 -7.99
N ALA A 92 -11.08 15.21 -7.17
CA ALA A 92 -11.44 15.35 -5.76
C ALA A 92 -12.91 15.72 -5.55
N ALA A 93 -13.47 16.62 -6.37
CA ALA A 93 -14.87 17.06 -6.25
C ALA A 93 -15.89 15.93 -6.43
N ASP A 94 -15.55 14.88 -7.17
CA ASP A 94 -16.42 13.74 -7.41
C ASP A 94 -16.72 12.95 -6.13
N PHE A 95 -15.82 13.02 -5.15
CA PHE A 95 -15.98 12.28 -3.89
C PHE A 95 -17.03 12.89 -2.94
N ARG A 96 -17.49 14.12 -3.15
CA ARG A 96 -18.45 14.79 -2.26
C ARG A 96 -19.79 14.05 -2.08
N GLY A 97 -20.21 13.32 -3.12
CA GLY A 97 -21.44 12.53 -3.09
C GLY A 97 -21.25 11.06 -2.72
N GLU A 98 -20.02 10.63 -2.42
CA GLU A 98 -19.66 9.24 -2.34
C GLU A 98 -19.41 8.74 -0.90
N THR A 99 -19.77 7.48 -0.64
CA THR A 99 -19.27 6.74 0.50
C THR A 99 -17.90 6.15 0.14
N LEU A 100 -16.84 6.66 0.75
CA LEU A 100 -15.47 6.19 0.53
C LEU A 100 -15.17 5.04 1.49
N ILE A 101 -14.86 3.87 0.91
CA ILE A 101 -14.48 2.67 1.66
C ILE A 101 -12.95 2.66 1.74
N THR A 102 -12.40 2.61 2.96
CA THR A 102 -10.97 2.69 3.21
C THR A 102 -10.50 1.64 4.20
N TYR A 103 -9.20 1.41 4.27
CA TYR A 103 -8.60 0.72 5.40
C TYR A 103 -8.77 1.51 6.71
N PRO A 104 -8.79 0.85 7.89
CA PRO A 104 -8.97 1.49 9.20
C PRO A 104 -7.67 2.12 9.70
N VAL A 105 -7.11 3.04 8.94
CA VAL A 105 -5.90 3.80 9.27
C VAL A 105 -6.21 5.30 9.25
N GLU A 106 -5.28 6.10 9.78
CA GLU A 106 -5.44 7.55 9.72
C GLU A 106 -5.51 8.07 8.29
N ARG A 107 -6.33 9.11 8.09
CA ARG A 107 -6.55 9.73 6.78
C ARG A 107 -5.27 10.17 6.09
N THR A 108 -4.32 10.72 6.85
CA THR A 108 -3.03 11.20 6.33
C THR A 108 -2.15 10.09 5.74
N ARG A 109 -2.42 8.84 6.09
CA ARG A 109 -1.73 7.65 5.57
C ARG A 109 -2.42 7.00 4.38
N LEU A 110 -3.60 7.49 4.00
CA LEU A 110 -4.34 7.02 2.83
C LEU A 110 -4.05 7.96 1.66
N ASP A 111 -3.53 7.43 0.57
CA ASP A 111 -3.14 8.19 -0.63
C ASP A 111 -4.29 9.08 -1.14
N VAL A 112 -5.53 8.60 -1.10
CA VAL A 112 -6.69 9.39 -1.51
C VAL A 112 -6.84 10.68 -0.69
N PHE A 113 -6.55 10.64 0.59
CA PHE A 113 -6.60 11.83 1.45
C PHE A 113 -5.34 12.67 1.32
N SER A 114 -4.17 12.09 1.51
CA SER A 114 -2.90 12.83 1.52
C SER A 114 -2.58 13.47 0.17
N GLN A 115 -2.90 12.80 -0.93
CA GLN A 115 -2.54 13.25 -2.29
C GLN A 115 -3.66 13.99 -3.02
N LEU A 116 -4.93 13.81 -2.63
CA LEU A 116 -6.06 14.34 -3.39
C LEU A 116 -7.03 15.17 -2.55
N LEU A 117 -7.68 14.56 -1.55
CA LEU A 117 -8.80 15.19 -0.86
C LEU A 117 -8.39 16.30 0.12
N ILE A 118 -7.34 16.09 0.91
CA ILE A 118 -6.84 17.11 1.84
C ILE A 118 -6.33 18.35 1.09
N PRO A 119 -5.47 18.23 0.07
CA PRO A 119 -5.04 19.40 -0.71
C PRO A 119 -6.19 20.16 -1.38
N ALA A 120 -7.21 19.44 -1.85
CA ALA A 120 -8.39 20.02 -2.48
C ALA A 120 -9.44 20.54 -1.49
N LYS A 121 -9.27 20.28 -0.19
CA LYS A 121 -10.28 20.62 0.86
C LYS A 121 -11.65 20.01 0.56
N VAL A 122 -11.67 18.77 0.13
CA VAL A 122 -12.88 18.00 -0.18
C VAL A 122 -13.07 16.91 0.87
N GLU A 123 -14.32 16.77 1.35
CA GLU A 123 -14.75 15.68 2.21
C GLU A 123 -15.71 14.76 1.45
N PRO A 124 -15.57 13.43 1.56
CA PRO A 124 -16.56 12.49 1.06
C PRO A 124 -17.86 12.58 1.87
N LEU A 125 -18.97 12.12 1.30
CA LEU A 125 -20.26 12.07 1.99
C LEU A 125 -20.19 11.25 3.28
N ALA A 126 -19.53 10.10 3.21
CA ALA A 126 -19.30 9.22 4.35
C ALA A 126 -18.00 8.44 4.17
N ILE A 127 -17.45 7.92 5.27
CA ILE A 127 -16.29 7.02 5.28
C ILE A 127 -16.71 5.72 5.94
N ARG A 128 -16.40 4.60 5.29
CA ARG A 128 -16.57 3.26 5.81
C ARG A 128 -15.23 2.57 5.91
N GLN A 129 -14.82 2.18 7.11
CA GLN A 129 -13.56 1.49 7.34
C GLN A 129 -13.74 -0.03 7.25
N VAL A 130 -12.85 -0.69 6.52
CA VAL A 130 -12.83 -2.13 6.27
C VAL A 130 -11.39 -2.62 6.21
N GLU A 131 -11.05 -3.65 6.96
CA GLU A 131 -9.68 -4.14 7.04
C GLU A 131 -9.23 -4.96 5.81
N LEU A 132 -10.11 -5.79 5.28
CA LEU A 132 -9.76 -6.75 4.24
C LEU A 132 -10.02 -6.21 2.85
N THR A 133 -9.00 -6.19 2.00
CA THR A 133 -9.10 -5.79 0.58
C THR A 133 -10.22 -6.52 -0.15
N ALA A 134 -10.35 -7.84 0.07
CA ALA A 134 -11.42 -8.65 -0.51
C ALA A 134 -12.82 -8.14 -0.18
N VAL A 135 -13.03 -7.70 1.09
CA VAL A 135 -14.32 -7.15 1.52
C VAL A 135 -14.54 -5.77 0.95
N ILE A 136 -13.50 -4.93 0.84
CA ILE A 136 -13.58 -3.64 0.15
C ILE A 136 -14.08 -3.85 -1.28
N LEU A 137 -13.44 -4.72 -2.05
CA LEU A 137 -13.79 -4.99 -3.44
C LEU A 137 -15.20 -5.60 -3.60
N LEU A 138 -15.62 -6.47 -2.68
CA LEU A 138 -16.99 -6.99 -2.65
C LEU A 138 -18.03 -5.88 -2.46
N LEU A 139 -17.78 -4.97 -1.54
CA LEU A 139 -18.68 -3.84 -1.27
C LEU A 139 -18.74 -2.87 -2.45
N VAL A 140 -17.58 -2.60 -3.08
CA VAL A 140 -17.49 -1.78 -4.30
C VAL A 140 -18.26 -2.43 -5.45
N ALA A 141 -18.03 -3.72 -5.73
CA ALA A 141 -18.74 -4.46 -6.75
C ALA A 141 -20.28 -4.46 -6.53
N SER A 142 -20.70 -4.49 -5.27
CA SER A 142 -22.12 -4.41 -4.87
C SER A 142 -22.68 -2.98 -4.84
N ASN A 143 -21.95 -2.00 -5.36
CA ASN A 143 -22.31 -0.58 -5.40
C ASN A 143 -22.66 0.01 -4.01
N ARG A 144 -21.92 -0.40 -2.97
CA ARG A 144 -22.08 0.06 -1.59
C ARG A 144 -21.13 1.19 -1.22
N GLY A 145 -20.37 1.69 -2.17
CA GLY A 145 -19.41 2.78 -2.06
C GLY A 145 -18.32 2.65 -3.11
N VAL A 146 -17.39 3.56 -3.04
CA VAL A 146 -16.20 3.62 -3.91
C VAL A 146 -14.95 3.48 -3.06
N SER A 147 -13.82 3.17 -3.68
CA SER A 147 -12.54 3.07 -2.97
C SER A 147 -11.40 3.65 -3.81
N VAL A 148 -10.27 3.87 -3.16
CA VAL A 148 -8.98 4.13 -3.83
C VAL A 148 -7.98 3.15 -3.28
N LEU A 149 -7.37 2.40 -4.17
CA LEU A 149 -6.44 1.32 -3.85
C LEU A 149 -5.22 1.39 -4.77
N PRO A 150 -4.07 0.80 -4.37
CA PRO A 150 -2.97 0.61 -5.29
C PRO A 150 -3.39 -0.26 -6.49
N ASP A 151 -2.98 0.10 -7.68
CA ASP A 151 -3.37 -0.57 -8.93
C ASP A 151 -2.98 -2.06 -8.95
N TRP A 152 -1.81 -2.41 -8.41
CA TRP A 152 -1.35 -3.79 -8.31
C TRP A 152 -2.24 -4.66 -7.41
N VAL A 153 -2.80 -4.10 -6.32
CA VAL A 153 -3.72 -4.81 -5.42
C VAL A 153 -4.99 -5.20 -6.16
N VAL A 154 -5.53 -4.29 -6.95
CA VAL A 154 -6.77 -4.54 -7.72
C VAL A 154 -6.55 -5.58 -8.81
N ARG A 155 -5.35 -5.64 -9.40
CA ARG A 155 -4.99 -6.67 -10.40
C ARG A 155 -4.85 -8.06 -9.78
N GLU A 156 -4.22 -8.17 -8.61
CA GLU A 156 -3.98 -9.45 -7.94
C GLU A 156 -5.24 -10.05 -7.32
N VAL A 157 -6.13 -9.22 -6.79
CA VAL A 157 -7.34 -9.64 -6.09
C VAL A 157 -8.53 -9.66 -7.06
N LYS A 158 -8.63 -10.68 -7.89
CA LYS A 158 -9.74 -10.84 -8.86
C LYS A 158 -10.91 -11.59 -8.27
N TYR A 159 -11.78 -10.92 -7.52
CA TYR A 159 -13.02 -11.52 -7.00
C TYR A 159 -14.23 -11.36 -7.93
N SER A 160 -14.23 -10.37 -8.82
CA SER A 160 -15.38 -10.06 -9.67
C SER A 160 -14.96 -9.18 -10.84
N ASN A 161 -15.69 -9.30 -11.95
CA ASN A 161 -15.60 -8.37 -13.08
C ASN A 161 -16.56 -7.19 -12.93
N ASP A 162 -17.23 -7.04 -11.78
CA ASP A 162 -18.29 -6.06 -11.57
C ASP A 162 -17.78 -4.72 -11.03
N TYR A 163 -16.48 -4.50 -10.99
CA TYR A 163 -15.86 -3.22 -10.70
C TYR A 163 -14.84 -2.82 -11.78
N VAL A 164 -14.62 -1.53 -11.87
CA VAL A 164 -13.66 -0.91 -12.80
C VAL A 164 -12.73 0.02 -12.04
N THR A 165 -11.58 0.30 -12.63
CA THR A 165 -10.63 1.29 -12.14
C THR A 165 -10.60 2.51 -13.03
N ARG A 166 -10.34 3.68 -12.45
CA ARG A 166 -10.09 4.93 -13.18
C ARG A 166 -8.91 5.67 -12.55
N PRO A 167 -8.12 6.41 -13.32
CA PRO A 167 -7.09 7.26 -12.78
C PRO A 167 -7.69 8.32 -11.85
N LEU A 168 -6.94 8.68 -10.81
CA LEU A 168 -7.18 9.90 -10.03
C LEU A 168 -6.51 11.05 -10.77
N THR A 169 -7.26 12.09 -11.09
CA THR A 169 -6.87 13.19 -11.96
C THR A 169 -6.51 12.75 -13.38
N GLU A 170 -6.38 13.70 -14.30
CA GLU A 170 -6.05 13.41 -15.70
C GLU A 170 -4.69 12.70 -15.85
N ASN A 171 -3.73 13.07 -15.02
CA ASN A 171 -2.35 12.53 -15.10
C ASN A 171 -2.12 11.30 -14.21
N GLY A 172 -3.08 10.91 -13.39
CA GLY A 172 -2.92 9.87 -12.38
C GLY A 172 -2.11 10.34 -11.17
N ILE A 173 -2.10 9.53 -10.13
CA ILE A 173 -1.28 9.73 -8.93
C ILE A 173 -0.34 8.53 -8.81
N THR A 174 0.96 8.80 -8.98
CA THR A 174 2.02 7.78 -8.84
C THR A 174 2.69 7.94 -7.49
N ARG A 175 2.84 6.82 -6.80
CA ARG A 175 3.53 6.69 -5.51
C ARG A 175 4.64 5.66 -5.63
N ARG A 176 5.56 5.66 -4.68
CA ARG A 176 6.65 4.68 -4.60
C ARG A 176 6.65 4.01 -3.24
N LEU A 177 6.88 2.72 -3.23
CA LEU A 177 7.08 1.93 -2.02
C LEU A 177 8.58 1.80 -1.72
N TYR A 178 8.92 1.87 -0.45
CA TYR A 178 10.29 1.78 0.07
C TYR A 178 10.39 0.73 1.17
N ALA A 179 11.59 0.17 1.31
CA ALA A 179 12.02 -0.52 2.51
C ALA A 179 12.95 0.43 3.30
N ALA A 180 12.53 0.83 4.50
CA ALA A 180 13.38 1.57 5.41
C ALA A 180 14.16 0.59 6.29
N VAL A 181 15.48 0.73 6.35
CA VAL A 181 16.40 -0.09 7.14
C VAL A 181 17.46 0.78 7.80
N ARG A 182 18.03 0.33 8.91
CA ARG A 182 19.21 1.02 9.49
C ARG A 182 20.39 0.91 8.54
N GLU A 183 21.18 1.97 8.41
CA GLU A 183 22.35 1.98 7.53
C GLU A 183 23.34 0.86 7.86
N ASP A 184 23.56 0.59 9.14
CA ASP A 184 24.47 -0.48 9.61
C ASP A 184 23.98 -1.91 9.28
N ASP A 185 22.70 -2.06 8.94
CA ASP A 185 22.10 -3.35 8.61
C ASP A 185 22.09 -3.66 7.11
N LEU A 186 22.31 -2.66 6.27
CA LEU A 186 22.22 -2.80 4.79
C LEU A 186 23.12 -3.87 4.23
N GLU A 187 24.36 -3.97 4.74
CA GLU A 187 25.37 -4.91 4.26
C GLU A 187 25.28 -6.28 4.93
N LYS A 188 24.37 -6.48 5.89
CA LYS A 188 24.18 -7.80 6.51
C LYS A 188 23.65 -8.79 5.46
N PRO A 189 24.25 -9.99 5.35
CA PRO A 189 23.91 -10.93 4.27
C PRO A 189 22.43 -11.27 4.16
N PHE A 190 21.72 -11.42 5.28
CA PHE A 190 20.29 -11.69 5.28
C PHE A 190 19.46 -10.49 4.80
N MET A 191 19.87 -9.25 5.15
CA MET A 191 19.21 -8.03 4.71
C MET A 191 19.39 -7.79 3.21
N THR A 192 20.62 -7.93 2.72
CA THR A 192 20.95 -7.87 1.29
C THR A 192 20.11 -8.89 0.49
N LYS A 193 20.00 -10.12 1.01
CA LYS A 193 19.18 -11.16 0.36
C LYS A 193 17.69 -10.80 0.35
N LEU A 194 17.16 -10.33 1.47
CA LEU A 194 15.74 -9.94 1.57
C LEU A 194 15.40 -8.80 0.60
N LEU A 195 16.22 -7.74 0.59
CA LEU A 195 16.03 -6.59 -0.31
C LEU A 195 16.16 -7.00 -1.79
N GLY A 196 17.07 -7.93 -2.11
CA GLY A 196 17.20 -8.50 -3.45
C GLY A 196 15.93 -9.22 -3.90
N LEU A 197 15.36 -10.09 -3.05
CA LEU A 197 14.10 -10.80 -3.30
C LEU A 197 12.92 -9.83 -3.42
N ALA A 198 12.89 -8.80 -2.57
CA ALA A 198 11.89 -7.75 -2.64
C ALA A 198 11.92 -7.03 -3.99
N GLY A 199 13.11 -6.69 -4.49
CA GLY A 199 13.29 -6.09 -5.81
C GLY A 199 12.93 -7.03 -6.97
N GLU A 200 13.16 -8.33 -6.85
CA GLU A 200 12.74 -9.32 -7.85
C GLU A 200 11.21 -9.43 -7.92
N GLU A 201 10.54 -9.49 -6.80
CA GLU A 201 9.07 -9.55 -6.74
C GLU A 201 8.44 -8.26 -7.25
N ALA A 202 9.01 -7.11 -6.90
CA ALA A 202 8.61 -5.81 -7.42
C ALA A 202 8.64 -5.76 -8.96
N ARG A 203 9.69 -6.27 -9.59
CA ARG A 203 9.79 -6.33 -11.06
C ARG A 203 8.72 -7.22 -11.70
N LYS A 204 8.27 -8.28 -11.02
CA LYS A 204 7.14 -9.10 -11.51
C LYS A 204 5.84 -8.32 -11.50
N LEU A 205 5.56 -7.57 -10.41
CA LEU A 205 4.36 -6.73 -10.31
C LEU A 205 4.29 -5.64 -11.40
N GLN A 206 5.44 -5.09 -11.81
CA GLN A 206 5.50 -4.05 -12.83
C GLN A 206 5.29 -4.60 -14.26
N ARG A 207 5.53 -5.90 -14.49
CA ARG A 207 5.38 -6.56 -15.79
C ARG A 207 3.99 -7.18 -16.03
N ALA A 208 3.24 -7.35 -14.97
CA ALA A 208 1.87 -7.88 -15.02
C ALA A 208 0.85 -6.76 -15.30
#